data_2c336a8e905d99f1487d3b95ae8d21d0
#
_entry.id   2c336a8e905d99f1487d3b95ae8d21d0
#
_cell.length_a   1.000
_cell.length_b   1.000
_cell.length_c   1.000
_cell.angle_alpha   90.00
_cell.angle_beta   90.00
_cell.angle_gamma   90.00
#
_symmetry.space_group_name_H-M   'P 1'
#
loop_
_entity.id
_entity.type
_entity.pdbx_description
1 polymer ?
#
loop_
_entity_poly.entity_id
_entity_poly.type
_entity_poly.pdbx_seq_one_letter_code
_entity_poly.pdbx_strand_id
1 'polypeptide(L)'
;MNFKNTIQAIALALLLVTSPMINAAGPVPTTQRPAQQSFAQPEDAVRALAEAVRAKDVNALLAVLGSASRSWLASGDAVADRRDWEKFLAAYDRKHGINLASDGRAVVLVGEDDWPFPAPLVRRGDRWVFDAAAGREEIINRRIGRNELDTIQTLLAIVDAQREYAADDLDGNGSNDFARRFVSSEGTRDGLFWPVEADQRPSPLGPLVGAATREGYFAKTAGVQPTAYHGYRYRMLTAQGKDAPGGAYDYLINGKLIGGFAVVAYPAKYGVSGVMTFIVNHDGTVFQKNLGKNTETAALGMSRFNPDKSWQKAE
;
A
#
# COMPACT_ATOMS: atom_id res chain seq x y z
N MET A 1 -59.69 9.60 -19.07
CA MET A 1 -60.52 9.51 -17.87
C MET A 1 -59.58 9.88 -16.73
N ASN A 2 -59.44 11.19 -16.33
CA ASN A 2 -60.22 11.93 -15.34
C ASN A 2 -60.24 11.19 -14.01
N PHE A 3 -59.73 11.72 -12.85
CA PHE A 3 -60.06 12.93 -12.11
C PHE A 3 -58.92 13.14 -11.07
N LYS A 4 -58.19 14.22 -10.90
CA LYS A 4 -58.52 15.53 -10.29
C LYS A 4 -58.90 15.49 -8.79
N ASN A 5 -58.06 16.20 -8.01
CA ASN A 5 -58.36 17.11 -6.90
C ASN A 5 -58.87 16.48 -5.58
N THR A 6 -58.47 16.95 -4.39
CA THR A 6 -58.67 18.29 -3.83
C THR A 6 -57.97 18.45 -2.49
N ILE A 7 -57.37 19.57 -2.25
CA ILE A 7 -57.00 20.43 -1.18
C ILE A 7 -58.02 20.50 0.00
N GLN A 8 -57.50 20.68 1.23
CA GLN A 8 -57.87 21.60 2.33
C GLN A 8 -57.49 21.03 3.66
N ALA A 9 -56.56 21.55 4.46
CA ALA A 9 -56.46 22.84 5.19
C ALA A 9 -57.31 22.94 6.46
N ILE A 10 -56.74 23.56 7.53
CA ILE A 10 -57.35 24.14 8.76
C ILE A 10 -57.35 23.16 9.95
N ALA A 11 -56.92 23.49 11.17
CA ALA A 11 -56.30 24.59 11.88
C ALA A 11 -56.05 24.14 13.33
N LEU A 12 -55.06 24.71 13.94
CA LEU A 12 -54.99 25.31 15.29
C LEU A 12 -55.66 24.67 16.50
N ALA A 13 -54.88 24.28 17.50
CA ALA A 13 -55.01 24.60 18.95
C ALA A 13 -53.81 24.02 19.71
N LEU A 14 -52.95 24.80 20.12
CA LEU A 14 -52.63 25.41 21.41
C LEU A 14 -52.61 24.51 22.65
N LEU A 15 -51.44 24.61 23.35
CA LEU A 15 -51.13 24.39 24.78
C LEU A 15 -50.87 22.95 25.22
N LEU A 16 -49.64 22.65 25.66
CA LEU A 16 -49.18 22.85 27.02
C LEU A 16 -47.75 22.31 27.20
N VAL A 17 -46.93 23.16 27.72
CA VAL A 17 -45.75 22.97 28.58
C VAL A 17 -45.44 21.49 28.89
N THR A 18 -44.37 20.97 28.32
CA THR A 18 -43.61 19.90 28.94
C THR A 18 -42.14 20.30 28.99
N SER A 19 -41.66 20.36 30.22
CA SER A 19 -40.28 20.63 30.59
C SER A 19 -39.29 19.81 29.75
N PRO A 20 -38.14 20.37 29.36
CA PRO A 20 -37.10 19.55 28.76
C PRO A 20 -36.58 18.57 29.80
N MET A 21 -36.85 17.30 29.62
CA MET A 21 -36.02 16.27 30.24
C MET A 21 -34.60 16.46 29.67
N ILE A 22 -33.73 17.01 30.50
CA ILE A 22 -32.28 16.94 30.30
C ILE A 22 -31.95 15.48 30.38
N ASN A 23 -31.86 14.85 29.20
CA ASN A 23 -31.27 13.55 29.07
C ASN A 23 -29.77 13.77 29.33
N ALA A 24 -29.34 13.50 30.56
CA ALA A 24 -27.95 13.44 30.92
C ALA A 24 -27.33 12.36 30.02
N ALA A 25 -26.68 12.80 28.95
CA ALA A 25 -25.82 11.93 28.16
C ALA A 25 -24.80 11.30 29.13
N GLY A 26 -24.97 10.03 29.43
CA GLY A 26 -24.01 9.30 30.21
C GLY A 26 -22.62 9.47 29.57
N PRO A 27 -21.55 9.41 30.35
CA PRO A 27 -20.20 9.57 29.82
C PRO A 27 -20.02 8.56 28.69
N VAL A 28 -19.73 9.08 27.48
CA VAL A 28 -19.29 8.28 26.33
C VAL A 28 -18.12 7.46 26.85
N PRO A 29 -18.15 6.11 26.75
CA PRO A 29 -17.03 5.31 27.19
C PRO A 29 -15.80 5.77 26.40
N THR A 30 -14.92 6.49 27.05
CA THR A 30 -13.57 6.73 26.55
C THR A 30 -12.94 5.36 26.40
N THR A 31 -12.80 4.87 25.17
CA THR A 31 -11.98 3.72 24.85
C THR A 31 -10.57 4.05 25.35
N GLN A 32 -10.29 3.66 26.59
CA GLN A 32 -8.93 3.76 27.14
C GLN A 32 -8.03 2.99 26.22
N ARG A 33 -7.11 3.71 25.57
CA ARG A 33 -6.04 3.04 24.81
C ARG A 33 -5.34 2.10 25.77
N PRO A 34 -5.17 0.81 25.44
CA PRO A 34 -4.47 -0.10 26.32
C PRO A 34 -3.10 0.49 26.67
N ALA A 35 -2.80 0.57 27.95
CA ALA A 35 -1.50 1.02 28.43
C ALA A 35 -0.43 0.10 27.85
N GLN A 36 0.69 0.65 27.42
CA GLN A 36 1.80 -0.14 26.95
C GLN A 36 2.29 -1.09 28.05
N GLN A 37 2.52 -2.35 27.71
CA GLN A 37 3.07 -3.34 28.62
C GLN A 37 4.51 -2.94 29.03
N SER A 38 4.84 -3.24 30.28
CA SER A 38 6.18 -3.08 30.81
C SER A 38 6.65 -4.41 31.44
N PHE A 39 7.94 -4.69 31.37
CA PHE A 39 8.52 -5.99 31.66
C PHE A 39 9.60 -5.85 32.73
N ALA A 40 9.78 -6.90 33.56
CA ALA A 40 10.83 -6.92 34.56
C ALA A 40 12.21 -7.08 33.92
N GLN A 41 12.30 -7.89 32.87
CA GLN A 41 13.53 -8.14 32.10
C GLN A 41 13.29 -7.84 30.63
N PRO A 42 14.31 -7.41 29.88
CA PRO A 42 14.18 -7.16 28.45
C PRO A 42 13.86 -8.43 27.66
N GLU A 43 14.30 -9.60 28.11
CA GLU A 43 13.99 -10.90 27.49
C GLU A 43 12.49 -11.21 27.50
N ASP A 44 11.78 -10.82 28.57
CA ASP A 44 10.33 -10.99 28.66
C ASP A 44 9.59 -10.15 27.63
N ALA A 45 10.09 -8.93 27.36
CA ALA A 45 9.55 -8.04 26.36
C ALA A 45 9.72 -8.63 24.95
N VAL A 46 10.88 -9.21 24.65
CA VAL A 46 11.17 -9.82 23.34
C VAL A 46 10.31 -11.05 23.12
N ARG A 47 10.15 -11.89 24.15
CA ARG A 47 9.26 -13.06 24.10
C ARG A 47 7.81 -12.65 23.84
N ALA A 48 7.30 -11.66 24.56
CA ALA A 48 5.94 -11.13 24.36
C ALA A 48 5.74 -10.58 22.94
N LEU A 49 6.75 -9.91 22.37
CA LEU A 49 6.72 -9.47 20.98
C LEU A 49 6.59 -10.66 20.02
N ALA A 50 7.44 -11.67 20.16
CA ALA A 50 7.42 -12.87 19.32
C ALA A 50 6.09 -13.62 19.42
N GLU A 51 5.52 -13.74 20.62
CA GLU A 51 4.21 -14.36 20.85
C GLU A 51 3.08 -13.58 20.16
N ALA A 52 3.06 -12.26 20.29
CA ALA A 52 2.07 -11.40 19.63
C ALA A 52 2.15 -11.49 18.10
N VAL A 53 3.36 -11.53 17.54
CA VAL A 53 3.58 -11.74 16.09
C VAL A 53 3.09 -13.13 15.67
N ARG A 54 3.41 -14.17 16.43
CA ARG A 54 3.02 -15.56 16.15
C ARG A 54 1.50 -15.74 16.18
N ALA A 55 0.83 -15.07 17.13
CA ALA A 55 -0.62 -15.03 17.22
C ALA A 55 -1.29 -14.17 16.12
N LYS A 56 -0.51 -13.39 15.37
CA LYS A 56 -1.01 -12.41 14.39
C LYS A 56 -2.00 -11.41 15.02
N ASP A 57 -1.81 -11.11 16.30
CA ASP A 57 -2.69 -10.24 17.08
C ASP A 57 -2.16 -8.81 17.11
N VAL A 58 -2.78 -7.95 16.31
CA VAL A 58 -2.43 -6.52 16.20
C VAL A 58 -2.63 -5.79 17.54
N ASN A 59 -3.63 -6.19 18.36
CA ASN A 59 -3.86 -5.55 19.65
C ASN A 59 -2.78 -5.94 20.66
N ALA A 60 -2.34 -7.19 20.66
CA ALA A 60 -1.22 -7.65 21.47
C ALA A 60 0.09 -6.93 21.03
N LEU A 61 0.33 -6.79 19.71
CA LEU A 61 1.46 -6.02 19.19
C LEU A 61 1.45 -4.57 19.67
N LEU A 62 0.28 -3.91 19.63
CA LEU A 62 0.11 -2.55 20.12
C LEU A 62 0.28 -2.44 21.64
N ALA A 63 -0.11 -3.45 22.39
CA ALA A 63 0.10 -3.49 23.83
C ALA A 63 1.59 -3.63 24.16
N VAL A 64 2.32 -4.48 23.47
CA VAL A 64 3.78 -4.69 23.67
C VAL A 64 4.58 -3.48 23.18
N LEU A 65 4.39 -3.07 21.92
CA LEU A 65 5.19 -2.00 21.29
C LEU A 65 4.73 -0.58 21.70
N GLY A 66 3.51 -0.46 22.21
CA GLY A 66 2.89 0.83 22.49
C GLY A 66 2.06 1.39 21.32
N SER A 67 1.06 2.22 21.64
CA SER A 67 0.11 2.76 20.65
C SER A 67 0.74 3.62 19.55
N ALA A 68 1.93 4.18 19.78
CA ALA A 68 2.70 4.94 18.78
C ALA A 68 3.12 4.08 17.58
N SER A 69 3.24 2.75 17.77
CA SER A 69 3.59 1.81 16.71
C SER A 69 2.50 1.64 15.64
N ARG A 70 1.24 1.97 15.95
CA ARG A 70 0.12 1.86 15.01
C ARG A 70 0.39 2.53 13.65
N SER A 71 1.09 3.65 13.66
CA SER A 71 1.36 4.44 12.44
C SER A 71 2.26 3.72 11.43
N TRP A 72 3.07 2.77 11.88
CA TRP A 72 4.03 2.03 11.06
C TRP A 72 3.80 0.51 11.03
N LEU A 73 2.97 -0.05 11.92
CA LEU A 73 2.59 -1.47 11.90
C LEU A 73 1.78 -1.86 10.66
N ALA A 74 0.96 -0.92 10.15
CA ALA A 74 0.14 -1.12 8.95
C ALA A 74 0.59 -0.16 7.84
N SER A 75 1.28 -0.68 6.84
CA SER A 75 1.82 0.10 5.72
C SER A 75 0.78 0.46 4.65
N GLY A 76 -0.37 -0.22 4.64
CA GLY A 76 -1.34 -0.20 3.53
C GLY A 76 -1.13 -1.35 2.53
N ASP A 77 -0.12 -2.20 2.76
CA ASP A 77 0.14 -3.44 2.06
C ASP A 77 0.17 -4.61 3.06
N ALA A 78 -0.99 -5.23 3.26
CA ALA A 78 -1.16 -6.29 4.26
C ALA A 78 -0.34 -7.55 3.94
N VAL A 79 0.02 -7.78 2.68
CA VAL A 79 0.84 -8.91 2.25
C VAL A 79 2.29 -8.68 2.65
N ALA A 80 2.84 -7.50 2.32
CA ALA A 80 4.18 -7.11 2.72
C ALA A 80 4.32 -7.05 4.25
N ASP A 81 3.33 -6.49 4.96
CA ASP A 81 3.34 -6.40 6.41
C ASP A 81 3.41 -7.81 7.05
N ARG A 82 2.63 -8.76 6.56
CA ARG A 82 2.65 -10.16 7.04
C ARG A 82 4.00 -10.82 6.78
N ARG A 83 4.54 -10.66 5.58
CA ARG A 83 5.84 -11.22 5.19
C ARG A 83 6.99 -10.68 6.05
N ASP A 84 6.97 -9.40 6.39
CA ASP A 84 7.98 -8.81 7.27
C ASP A 84 7.91 -9.41 8.69
N TRP A 85 6.71 -9.66 9.21
CA TRP A 85 6.53 -10.35 10.50
C TRP A 85 6.95 -11.82 10.46
N GLU A 86 6.67 -12.54 9.38
CA GLU A 86 7.12 -13.92 9.19
C GLU A 86 8.65 -14.01 9.11
N LYS A 87 9.31 -13.05 8.42
CA LYS A 87 10.77 -12.95 8.40
C LYS A 87 11.36 -12.67 9.78
N PHE A 88 10.75 -11.77 10.54
CA PHE A 88 11.15 -11.50 11.92
C PHE A 88 11.07 -12.77 12.78
N LEU A 89 9.96 -13.50 12.75
CA LEU A 89 9.81 -14.75 13.51
C LEU A 89 10.82 -15.82 13.11
N ALA A 90 11.01 -16.01 11.81
CA ALA A 90 11.99 -16.98 11.31
C ALA A 90 13.42 -16.65 11.76
N ALA A 91 13.77 -15.36 11.82
CA ALA A 91 15.05 -14.91 12.34
C ALA A 91 15.12 -15.09 13.87
N TYR A 92 14.09 -14.69 14.60
CA TYR A 92 13.98 -14.83 16.05
C TYR A 92 14.09 -16.30 16.51
N ASP A 93 13.34 -17.20 15.87
CA ASP A 93 13.33 -18.62 16.22
C ASP A 93 14.67 -19.31 15.94
N ARG A 94 15.44 -18.80 14.97
CA ARG A 94 16.78 -19.31 14.64
C ARG A 94 17.82 -18.88 15.66
N LYS A 95 17.88 -17.60 15.97
CA LYS A 95 18.78 -17.00 16.96
C LYS A 95 18.22 -15.66 17.40
N HIS A 96 18.23 -15.39 18.69
CA HIS A 96 17.93 -14.07 19.24
C HIS A 96 18.75 -13.79 20.49
N GLY A 97 18.96 -12.51 20.75
CA GLY A 97 19.72 -12.05 21.90
C GLY A 97 19.44 -10.59 22.21
N ILE A 98 20.03 -10.10 23.27
CA ILE A 98 19.93 -8.70 23.70
C ILE A 98 21.33 -8.15 23.88
N ASN A 99 21.55 -7.00 23.27
CA ASN A 99 22.76 -6.20 23.48
C ASN A 99 22.40 -4.96 24.32
N LEU A 100 23.03 -4.84 25.50
CA LEU A 100 22.93 -3.65 26.32
C LEU A 100 23.91 -2.59 25.82
N ALA A 101 23.37 -1.51 25.26
CA ALA A 101 24.16 -0.39 24.80
C ALA A 101 24.69 0.46 25.98
N SER A 102 25.78 1.20 25.76
CA SER A 102 26.41 2.04 26.78
C SER A 102 25.50 3.17 27.30
N ASP A 103 24.49 3.54 26.55
CA ASP A 103 23.46 4.55 26.93
C ASP A 103 22.30 3.97 27.74
N GLY A 104 22.39 2.70 28.15
CA GLY A 104 21.38 2.02 28.97
C GLY A 104 20.17 1.50 28.20
N ARG A 105 20.15 1.57 26.86
CA ARG A 105 19.17 0.93 26.01
C ARG A 105 19.50 -0.54 25.79
N ALA A 106 18.49 -1.37 25.62
CA ALA A 106 18.64 -2.75 25.20
C ALA A 106 18.18 -2.91 23.76
N VAL A 107 19.05 -3.42 22.89
CA VAL A 107 18.77 -3.68 21.48
C VAL A 107 18.56 -5.17 21.30
N VAL A 108 17.41 -5.54 20.73
CA VAL A 108 17.11 -6.93 20.37
C VAL A 108 17.86 -7.27 19.09
N LEU A 109 18.60 -8.37 19.10
CA LEU A 109 19.32 -8.91 17.95
C LEU A 109 18.58 -10.20 17.50
N VAL A 110 18.36 -10.37 16.19
CA VAL A 110 17.71 -11.55 15.64
C VAL A 110 18.45 -12.08 14.41
N GLY A 111 18.40 -13.40 14.21
CA GLY A 111 19.05 -14.09 13.10
C GLY A 111 20.55 -14.30 13.32
N GLU A 112 21.18 -15.10 12.45
CA GLU A 112 22.60 -15.42 12.50
C GLU A 112 23.49 -14.18 12.33
N ASP A 113 22.99 -13.20 11.57
CA ASP A 113 23.69 -11.94 11.29
C ASP A 113 23.53 -10.89 12.42
N ASP A 114 22.92 -11.28 13.55
CA ASP A 114 22.65 -10.39 14.68
C ASP A 114 21.95 -9.08 14.27
N TRP A 115 20.94 -9.20 13.39
CA TRP A 115 20.21 -8.05 12.87
C TRP A 115 19.48 -7.29 14.00
N PRO A 116 19.76 -5.99 14.17
CA PRO A 116 19.17 -5.22 15.25
C PRO A 116 17.70 -4.88 14.95
N PHE A 117 16.81 -5.28 15.85
CA PHE A 117 15.41 -4.84 15.81
C PHE A 117 15.35 -3.32 16.02
N PRO A 118 14.68 -2.55 15.16
CA PRO A 118 14.79 -1.09 15.14
C PRO A 118 14.23 -0.38 16.38
N ALA A 119 13.23 -0.97 17.06
CA ALA A 119 12.66 -0.38 18.28
C ALA A 119 13.44 -0.88 19.51
N PRO A 120 14.27 -0.06 20.14
CA PRO A 120 15.03 -0.45 21.33
C PRO A 120 14.11 -0.57 22.53
N LEU A 121 14.58 -1.31 23.54
CA LEU A 121 13.99 -1.33 24.87
C LEU A 121 14.67 -0.26 25.73
N VAL A 122 13.86 0.49 26.46
CA VAL A 122 14.33 1.53 27.39
C VAL A 122 13.76 1.29 28.78
N ARG A 123 14.46 1.75 29.81
CA ARG A 123 13.97 1.71 31.19
C ARG A 123 12.99 2.85 31.47
N ARG A 124 11.87 2.48 32.10
CA ARG A 124 10.95 3.44 32.76
C ARG A 124 10.80 3.03 34.22
N GLY A 125 11.53 3.71 35.08
CA GLY A 125 11.73 3.26 36.46
C GLY A 125 12.54 1.97 36.50
N ASP A 126 12.00 0.95 37.15
CA ASP A 126 12.59 -0.40 37.27
C ASP A 126 12.17 -1.38 36.18
N ARG A 127 11.36 -0.92 35.19
CA ARG A 127 10.78 -1.79 34.16
C ARG A 127 11.26 -1.41 32.77
N TRP A 128 11.20 -2.39 31.86
CA TRP A 128 11.54 -2.23 30.45
C TRP A 128 10.29 -2.06 29.58
N VAL A 129 10.39 -1.16 28.59
CA VAL A 129 9.36 -0.94 27.58
C VAL A 129 10.01 -0.74 26.20
N PHE A 130 9.33 -1.13 25.12
CA PHE A 130 9.78 -0.78 23.78
C PHE A 130 9.63 0.72 23.53
N ASP A 131 10.64 1.36 22.97
CA ASP A 131 10.56 2.72 22.44
C ASP A 131 10.19 2.67 20.94
N ALA A 132 8.90 2.54 20.68
CA ALA A 132 8.38 2.50 19.32
C ALA A 132 8.55 3.83 18.56
N ALA A 133 8.75 4.94 19.27
CA ALA A 133 8.96 6.23 18.63
C ALA A 133 10.39 6.32 18.08
N ALA A 134 11.39 5.85 18.84
CA ALA A 134 12.78 5.81 18.39
C ALA A 134 12.97 4.89 17.17
N GLY A 135 12.27 3.72 17.13
CA GLY A 135 12.36 2.80 15.99
C GLY A 135 11.57 3.18 14.76
N ARG A 136 10.64 4.13 14.90
CA ARG A 136 9.69 4.46 13.84
C ARG A 136 10.35 4.89 12.54
N GLU A 137 11.28 5.82 12.62
CA GLU A 137 11.94 6.41 11.46
C GLU A 137 12.74 5.36 10.69
N GLU A 138 13.49 4.55 11.40
CA GLU A 138 14.30 3.48 10.81
C GLU A 138 13.44 2.43 10.09
N ILE A 139 12.35 1.97 10.72
CA ILE A 139 11.42 1.00 10.12
C ILE A 139 10.81 1.56 8.84
N ILE A 140 10.36 2.82 8.89
CA ILE A 140 9.71 3.48 7.75
C ILE A 140 10.74 3.69 6.63
N ASN A 141 11.93 4.20 6.91
CA ASN A 141 12.94 4.48 5.90
C ASN A 141 13.39 3.21 5.16
N ARG A 142 13.64 2.12 5.90
CA ARG A 142 13.98 0.82 5.29
C ARG A 142 12.85 0.29 4.40
N ARG A 143 11.60 0.43 4.85
CA ARG A 143 10.41 0.02 4.06
C ARG A 143 10.27 0.86 2.80
N ILE A 144 10.34 2.18 2.92
CA ILE A 144 10.22 3.10 1.79
C ILE A 144 11.29 2.79 0.75
N GLY A 145 12.56 2.72 1.15
CA GLY A 145 13.65 2.43 0.22
C GLY A 145 13.46 1.13 -0.56
N ARG A 146 13.10 0.04 0.13
CA ARG A 146 12.80 -1.25 -0.52
C ARG A 146 11.62 -1.13 -1.48
N ASN A 147 10.49 -0.57 -1.03
CA ASN A 147 9.29 -0.48 -1.84
C ASN A 147 9.48 0.40 -3.07
N GLU A 148 10.24 1.48 -2.97
CA GLU A 148 10.55 2.36 -4.10
C GLU A 148 11.40 1.66 -5.14
N LEU A 149 12.44 0.91 -4.73
CA LEU A 149 13.24 0.08 -5.64
C LEU A 149 12.40 -1.01 -6.32
N ASP A 150 11.58 -1.74 -5.55
CA ASP A 150 10.69 -2.77 -6.08
C ASP A 150 9.67 -2.18 -7.07
N THR A 151 9.21 -0.94 -6.82
CA THR A 151 8.29 -0.23 -7.71
C THR A 151 8.94 0.14 -9.04
N ILE A 152 10.19 0.61 -9.03
CA ILE A 152 10.96 0.89 -10.26
C ILE A 152 11.08 -0.40 -11.09
N GLN A 153 11.46 -1.52 -10.46
CA GLN A 153 11.57 -2.82 -11.15
C GLN A 153 10.21 -3.29 -11.70
N THR A 154 9.13 -3.10 -10.95
CA THR A 154 7.78 -3.42 -11.40
C THR A 154 7.38 -2.59 -12.62
N LEU A 155 7.68 -1.29 -12.64
CA LEU A 155 7.39 -0.41 -13.79
C LEU A 155 8.17 -0.85 -15.03
N LEU A 156 9.44 -1.21 -14.89
CA LEU A 156 10.25 -1.72 -16.00
C LEU A 156 9.69 -3.06 -16.53
N ALA A 157 9.29 -3.98 -15.65
CA ALA A 157 8.64 -5.23 -16.04
C ALA A 157 7.30 -4.98 -16.79
N ILE A 158 6.54 -3.94 -16.40
CA ILE A 158 5.33 -3.55 -17.14
C ILE A 158 5.69 -3.01 -18.52
N VAL A 159 6.76 -2.23 -18.66
CA VAL A 159 7.23 -1.73 -19.96
C VAL A 159 7.60 -2.89 -20.88
N ASP A 160 8.33 -3.89 -20.39
CA ASP A 160 8.70 -5.06 -21.16
C ASP A 160 7.49 -5.90 -21.55
N ALA A 161 6.54 -6.10 -20.63
CA ALA A 161 5.29 -6.80 -20.91
C ALA A 161 4.44 -6.06 -21.97
N GLN A 162 4.41 -4.75 -21.96
CA GLN A 162 3.74 -3.92 -22.96
C GLN A 162 4.38 -4.05 -24.34
N ARG A 163 5.72 -4.07 -24.40
CA ARG A 163 6.45 -4.28 -25.66
C ARG A 163 6.21 -5.67 -26.22
N GLU A 164 6.19 -6.69 -25.35
CA GLU A 164 5.85 -8.06 -25.76
C GLU A 164 4.40 -8.14 -26.27
N TYR A 165 3.45 -7.48 -25.60
CA TYR A 165 2.05 -7.45 -26.02
C TYR A 165 1.89 -6.80 -27.39
N ALA A 166 2.54 -5.65 -27.62
CA ALA A 166 2.44 -4.90 -28.87
C ALA A 166 3.22 -5.52 -30.04
N ALA A 167 4.12 -6.48 -29.79
CA ALA A 167 4.84 -7.17 -30.85
C ALA A 167 3.93 -8.09 -31.68
N ASP A 168 2.86 -8.59 -31.08
CA ASP A 168 1.89 -9.49 -31.68
C ASP A 168 0.46 -8.91 -31.50
N ASP A 169 -0.50 -9.28 -32.37
CA ASP A 169 -1.94 -8.98 -32.21
C ASP A 169 -2.53 -9.99 -31.22
N LEU A 170 -2.20 -9.85 -29.93
CA LEU A 170 -2.55 -10.86 -28.91
C LEU A 170 -4.04 -10.87 -28.54
N ASP A 171 -4.76 -9.79 -28.75
CA ASP A 171 -6.21 -9.71 -28.51
C ASP A 171 -7.05 -9.95 -29.78
N GLY A 172 -6.37 -10.12 -30.94
CA GLY A 172 -7.02 -10.44 -32.21
C GLY A 172 -7.84 -9.29 -32.80
N ASN A 173 -7.48 -8.04 -32.45
CA ASN A 173 -8.23 -6.85 -32.86
C ASN A 173 -7.78 -6.28 -34.22
N GLY A 174 -6.83 -6.92 -34.90
CA GLY A 174 -6.28 -6.54 -36.21
C GLY A 174 -5.23 -5.45 -36.17
N SER A 175 -4.66 -5.16 -35.00
CA SER A 175 -3.57 -4.17 -34.87
C SER A 175 -2.59 -4.54 -33.74
N ASN A 176 -1.33 -4.15 -33.93
CA ASN A 176 -0.31 -4.26 -32.91
C ASN A 176 -0.35 -3.01 -32.03
N ASP A 177 -1.18 -3.04 -30.98
CA ASP A 177 -1.35 -1.95 -30.02
C ASP A 177 -0.99 -2.41 -28.59
N PHE A 178 -0.78 -1.45 -27.70
CA PHE A 178 -0.47 -1.72 -26.31
C PHE A 178 -1.72 -2.11 -25.53
N ALA A 179 -1.55 -2.97 -24.52
CA ALA A 179 -2.62 -3.37 -23.64
C ALA A 179 -3.16 -2.19 -22.81
N ARG A 180 -4.49 -2.08 -22.72
CA ARG A 180 -5.15 -1.00 -21.99
C ARG A 180 -5.29 -1.27 -20.50
N ARG A 181 -5.00 -2.50 -20.04
CA ARG A 181 -5.21 -2.98 -18.68
C ARG A 181 -4.03 -3.82 -18.21
N PHE A 182 -3.86 -3.90 -16.91
CA PHE A 182 -2.92 -4.87 -16.33
C PHE A 182 -3.48 -6.29 -16.37
N VAL A 183 -4.77 -6.44 -16.09
CA VAL A 183 -5.46 -7.74 -16.09
C VAL A 183 -6.55 -7.70 -17.13
N SER A 184 -6.61 -8.71 -17.98
CA SER A 184 -7.62 -8.85 -19.03
C SER A 184 -9.02 -9.03 -18.45
N SER A 185 -10.01 -8.57 -19.19
CA SER A 185 -11.41 -8.94 -18.95
C SER A 185 -11.59 -10.45 -19.09
N GLU A 186 -12.56 -11.01 -18.40
CA GLU A 186 -12.84 -12.45 -18.48
C GLU A 186 -13.10 -12.88 -19.93
N GLY A 187 -12.41 -13.95 -20.35
CA GLY A 187 -12.55 -14.49 -21.72
C GLY A 187 -11.88 -13.68 -22.81
N THR A 188 -11.14 -12.61 -22.48
CA THR A 188 -10.44 -11.76 -23.46
C THR A 188 -8.92 -11.71 -23.19
N ARG A 189 -8.19 -11.03 -24.09
CA ARG A 189 -6.76 -10.73 -23.93
C ARG A 189 -6.47 -9.24 -24.05
N ASP A 190 -7.41 -8.39 -23.56
CA ASP A 190 -7.33 -6.92 -23.61
C ASP A 190 -6.44 -6.27 -22.54
N GLY A 191 -5.64 -7.09 -21.81
CA GLY A 191 -4.70 -6.69 -20.77
C GLY A 191 -3.42 -7.50 -20.81
N LEU A 192 -2.45 -7.15 -20.00
CA LEU A 192 -1.11 -7.77 -19.93
C LEU A 192 -1.10 -9.16 -19.27
N PHE A 193 -2.11 -9.46 -18.48
CA PHE A 193 -2.26 -10.74 -17.81
C PHE A 193 -3.61 -11.37 -18.09
N TRP A 194 -3.59 -12.66 -18.44
CA TRP A 194 -4.73 -13.59 -18.47
C TRP A 194 -4.25 -14.96 -17.99
N PRO A 195 -5.12 -15.76 -17.35
CA PRO A 195 -4.78 -17.12 -16.97
C PRO A 195 -4.49 -17.97 -18.22
N VAL A 196 -3.49 -18.84 -18.14
CA VAL A 196 -3.15 -19.80 -19.16
C VAL A 196 -3.01 -21.19 -18.56
N GLU A 197 -3.22 -22.24 -19.34
CA GLU A 197 -2.91 -23.62 -18.96
C GLU A 197 -1.38 -23.83 -18.96
N ALA A 198 -0.92 -24.89 -18.27
CA ALA A 198 0.51 -25.11 -18.01
C ALA A 198 1.36 -25.32 -19.28
N ASP A 199 0.74 -25.73 -20.39
CA ASP A 199 1.36 -25.98 -21.69
C ASP A 199 1.27 -24.79 -22.65
N GLN A 200 0.60 -23.70 -22.26
CA GLN A 200 0.44 -22.51 -23.08
C GLN A 200 1.52 -21.46 -22.81
N ARG A 201 1.77 -20.62 -23.82
CA ARG A 201 2.64 -19.44 -23.64
C ARG A 201 2.08 -18.55 -22.54
N PRO A 202 2.89 -18.19 -21.53
CA PRO A 202 2.47 -17.24 -20.49
C PRO A 202 2.01 -15.92 -21.09
N SER A 203 1.05 -15.27 -20.43
CA SER A 203 0.73 -13.87 -20.74
C SER A 203 1.92 -12.95 -20.42
N PRO A 204 2.09 -11.81 -21.11
CA PRO A 204 3.27 -10.94 -20.97
C PRO A 204 3.61 -10.56 -19.52
N LEU A 205 2.59 -10.31 -18.68
CA LEU A 205 2.77 -10.02 -17.25
C LEU A 205 2.68 -11.28 -16.36
N GLY A 206 2.54 -12.47 -16.95
CA GLY A 206 2.42 -13.75 -16.25
C GLY A 206 3.54 -14.01 -15.24
N PRO A 207 4.83 -13.82 -15.58
CA PRO A 207 5.93 -14.01 -14.65
C PRO A 207 5.83 -13.11 -13.39
N LEU A 208 5.47 -11.83 -13.55
CA LEU A 208 5.29 -10.89 -12.45
C LEU A 208 4.09 -11.29 -11.57
N VAL A 209 2.95 -11.61 -12.19
CA VAL A 209 1.74 -12.06 -11.47
C VAL A 209 1.99 -13.39 -10.76
N GLY A 210 2.73 -14.30 -11.38
CA GLY A 210 3.14 -15.57 -10.77
C GLY A 210 4.03 -15.35 -9.54
N ALA A 211 4.99 -14.41 -9.59
CA ALA A 211 5.78 -14.02 -8.44
C ALA A 211 4.93 -13.41 -7.34
N ALA A 212 4.09 -12.42 -7.67
CA ALA A 212 3.18 -11.78 -6.74
C ALA A 212 2.19 -12.79 -6.10
N THR A 213 1.73 -13.79 -6.85
CA THR A 213 0.87 -14.87 -6.32
C THR A 213 1.60 -15.72 -5.29
N ARG A 214 2.85 -16.09 -5.56
CA ARG A 214 3.68 -16.83 -4.58
C ARG A 214 3.94 -16.02 -3.32
N GLU A 215 3.99 -14.71 -3.44
CA GLU A 215 4.07 -13.77 -2.32
C GLU A 215 2.75 -13.59 -1.57
N GLY A 216 1.61 -14.04 -2.13
CA GLY A 216 0.29 -13.99 -1.50
C GLY A 216 -0.59 -12.81 -1.93
N TYR A 217 -0.21 -12.03 -2.96
CA TYR A 217 -0.96 -10.85 -3.40
C TYR A 217 -2.30 -11.15 -4.10
N PHE A 218 -2.43 -12.28 -4.77
CA PHE A 218 -3.64 -12.67 -5.51
C PHE A 218 -4.43 -13.80 -4.84
N ALA A 219 -4.26 -13.97 -3.51
CA ALA A 219 -5.11 -14.89 -2.76
C ALA A 219 -6.58 -14.45 -2.90
N LYS A 220 -7.43 -15.33 -3.42
CA LYS A 220 -8.87 -15.09 -3.65
C LYS A 220 -9.58 -14.76 -2.33
N THR A 221 -9.66 -13.49 -1.99
CA THR A 221 -10.54 -13.00 -0.95
C THR A 221 -11.59 -12.13 -1.64
N ALA A 222 -12.78 -12.67 -1.80
CA ALA A 222 -13.90 -11.96 -2.39
C ALA A 222 -14.15 -10.64 -1.64
N GLY A 223 -14.21 -9.52 -2.38
CA GLY A 223 -14.56 -8.21 -1.83
C GLY A 223 -13.37 -7.32 -1.38
N VAL A 224 -12.12 -7.74 -1.59
CA VAL A 224 -10.96 -6.90 -1.25
C VAL A 224 -10.64 -5.97 -2.44
N GLN A 225 -10.57 -4.67 -2.15
CA GLN A 225 -10.06 -3.63 -3.07
C GLN A 225 -8.67 -4.03 -3.61
N PRO A 226 -8.26 -3.55 -4.81
CA PRO A 226 -6.95 -3.84 -5.37
C PRO A 226 -5.87 -3.59 -4.32
N THR A 227 -5.24 -4.65 -3.86
CA THR A 227 -4.19 -4.60 -2.85
C THR A 227 -3.00 -3.85 -3.45
N ALA A 228 -2.36 -2.99 -2.68
CA ALA A 228 -1.09 -2.42 -3.07
C ALA A 228 -0.10 -3.56 -3.37
N TYR A 229 0.73 -3.40 -4.38
CA TYR A 229 1.83 -4.31 -4.70
C TYR A 229 3.14 -3.61 -4.34
N HIS A 230 3.92 -4.22 -3.44
CA HIS A 230 5.12 -3.62 -2.83
C HIS A 230 4.88 -2.21 -2.27
N GLY A 231 3.73 -2.02 -1.60
CA GLY A 231 3.35 -0.75 -0.99
C GLY A 231 2.88 0.34 -1.96
N TYR A 232 2.72 0.02 -3.25
CA TYR A 232 2.34 0.96 -4.31
C TYR A 232 1.07 0.53 -5.05
N ARG A 233 0.37 1.53 -5.58
CA ARG A 233 -0.77 1.37 -6.49
C ARG A 233 -0.37 1.84 -7.88
N TYR A 234 -0.83 1.14 -8.91
CA TYR A 234 -0.46 1.36 -10.30
C TYR A 234 -1.69 1.72 -11.14
N ARG A 235 -1.52 2.64 -12.07
CA ARG A 235 -2.59 3.04 -12.99
C ARG A 235 -2.05 3.39 -14.37
N MET A 236 -2.75 2.95 -15.42
CA MET A 236 -2.45 3.32 -16.80
C MET A 236 -2.80 4.78 -17.06
N LEU A 237 -2.01 5.44 -17.91
CA LEU A 237 -2.25 6.77 -18.47
C LEU A 237 -2.38 6.63 -19.99
N THR A 238 -3.24 7.45 -20.59
CA THR A 238 -3.63 7.31 -22.00
C THR A 238 -3.14 8.43 -22.90
N ALA A 239 -2.27 9.30 -22.39
CA ALA A 239 -1.73 10.43 -23.13
C ALA A 239 -0.39 10.88 -22.55
N GLN A 240 0.34 11.73 -23.28
CA GLN A 240 1.46 12.51 -22.74
C GLN A 240 1.26 14.01 -22.92
N GLY A 241 1.97 14.77 -22.10
CA GLY A 241 1.94 16.23 -22.09
C GLY A 241 3.09 16.84 -22.86
N LYS A 242 3.10 18.17 -22.90
CA LYS A 242 4.06 18.96 -23.67
C LYS A 242 5.51 18.85 -23.21
N ASP A 243 5.73 18.49 -21.95
CA ASP A 243 7.07 18.40 -21.36
C ASP A 243 7.65 16.97 -21.50
N ALA A 244 6.87 16.04 -22.04
CA ALA A 244 7.35 14.71 -22.39
C ALA A 244 8.17 14.72 -23.69
N PRO A 245 9.12 13.79 -23.87
CA PRO A 245 9.77 13.60 -25.16
C PRO A 245 8.76 13.41 -26.29
N GLY A 246 8.92 14.11 -27.42
CA GLY A 246 7.98 14.08 -28.53
C GLY A 246 6.76 15.01 -28.38
N GLY A 247 6.61 15.73 -27.26
CA GLY A 247 5.53 16.70 -27.03
C GLY A 247 4.19 16.07 -26.66
N ALA A 248 3.12 16.87 -26.70
CA ALA A 248 1.80 16.44 -26.27
C ALA A 248 1.05 15.67 -27.36
N TYR A 249 0.58 14.46 -27.05
CA TYR A 249 -0.36 13.70 -27.87
C TYR A 249 -1.10 12.63 -27.05
N ASP A 250 -2.21 12.15 -27.60
CA ASP A 250 -2.99 11.08 -27.00
C ASP A 250 -2.47 9.71 -27.47
N TYR A 251 -2.30 8.77 -26.54
CA TYR A 251 -1.93 7.40 -26.85
C TYR A 251 -3.12 6.59 -27.38
N LEU A 252 -4.34 6.98 -26.92
CA LEU A 252 -5.56 6.29 -27.25
C LEU A 252 -6.15 6.88 -28.57
N ILE A 253 -6.16 6.07 -29.63
CA ILE A 253 -6.67 6.42 -30.95
C ILE A 253 -7.73 5.39 -31.31
N ASN A 254 -8.98 5.80 -31.54
CA ASN A 254 -10.11 4.93 -31.85
C ASN A 254 -10.27 3.76 -30.86
N GLY A 255 -10.02 4.01 -29.58
CA GLY A 255 -10.14 3.00 -28.53
C GLY A 255 -8.94 2.05 -28.39
N LYS A 256 -7.87 2.21 -29.19
CA LYS A 256 -6.64 1.41 -29.18
C LYS A 256 -5.46 2.26 -28.71
N LEU A 257 -4.56 1.68 -27.91
CA LEU A 257 -3.32 2.36 -27.47
C LEU A 257 -2.23 2.21 -28.55
N ILE A 258 -2.42 2.86 -29.70
CA ILE A 258 -1.49 2.80 -30.84
C ILE A 258 -0.35 3.82 -30.66
N GLY A 259 -0.62 4.97 -30.05
CA GLY A 259 0.36 6.03 -29.88
C GLY A 259 1.39 5.78 -28.77
N GLY A 260 1.19 4.76 -27.94
CA GLY A 260 2.03 4.47 -26.78
C GLY A 260 1.20 4.10 -25.55
N PHE A 261 1.87 4.07 -24.41
CA PHE A 261 1.26 3.90 -23.09
C PHE A 261 2.06 4.65 -22.04
N ALA A 262 1.49 4.86 -20.88
CA ALA A 262 2.24 5.25 -19.69
C ALA A 262 1.59 4.68 -18.42
N VAL A 263 2.37 4.66 -17.34
CA VAL A 263 1.95 4.17 -16.03
C VAL A 263 2.35 5.19 -14.98
N VAL A 264 1.47 5.43 -14.00
CA VAL A 264 1.79 6.09 -12.75
C VAL A 264 1.74 5.07 -11.62
N ALA A 265 2.77 5.08 -10.76
CA ALA A 265 2.83 4.33 -9.51
C ALA A 265 2.94 5.30 -8.34
N TYR A 266 2.08 5.14 -7.33
CA TYR A 266 2.04 6.02 -6.17
C TYR A 266 1.86 5.21 -4.88
N PRO A 267 2.43 5.67 -3.73
CA PRO A 267 2.38 4.93 -2.49
C PRO A 267 0.94 4.73 -1.99
N ALA A 268 0.64 3.53 -1.50
CA ALA A 268 -0.64 3.21 -0.88
C ALA A 268 -0.87 4.06 0.38
N LYS A 269 0.23 4.45 1.06
CA LYS A 269 0.21 5.33 2.23
C LYS A 269 1.45 6.21 2.24
N TYR A 270 1.28 7.47 1.81
CA TYR A 270 2.35 8.45 1.76
C TYR A 270 3.10 8.58 3.10
N GLY A 271 4.43 8.57 3.04
CA GLY A 271 5.32 8.66 4.21
C GLY A 271 5.35 7.42 5.10
N VAL A 272 4.77 6.30 4.64
CA VAL A 272 4.78 5.00 5.35
C VAL A 272 5.14 3.85 4.41
N SER A 273 4.47 3.74 3.25
CA SER A 273 4.80 2.73 2.24
C SER A 273 5.72 3.26 1.14
N GLY A 274 5.76 4.57 0.94
CA GLY A 274 6.59 5.27 -0.02
C GLY A 274 6.44 6.79 0.12
N VAL A 275 7.34 7.52 -0.49
CA VAL A 275 7.35 8.98 -0.58
C VAL A 275 7.25 9.43 -2.03
N MET A 276 8.03 8.79 -2.93
CA MET A 276 8.06 9.16 -4.33
C MET A 276 6.84 8.62 -5.09
N THR A 277 6.37 9.39 -6.05
CA THR A 277 5.47 8.94 -7.12
C THR A 277 6.31 8.74 -8.35
N PHE A 278 6.08 7.65 -9.07
CA PHE A 278 6.82 7.29 -10.27
C PHE A 278 5.91 7.34 -11.49
N ILE A 279 6.45 7.79 -12.62
CA ILE A 279 5.80 7.70 -13.92
C ILE A 279 6.77 7.11 -14.94
N VAL A 280 6.26 6.31 -15.87
CA VAL A 280 7.00 5.74 -16.98
C VAL A 280 6.11 5.72 -18.22
N ASN A 281 6.70 5.87 -19.40
CA ASN A 281 6.02 5.66 -20.67
C ASN A 281 6.72 4.57 -21.50
N HIS A 282 6.30 4.39 -22.74
CA HIS A 282 6.83 3.40 -23.68
C HIS A 282 8.34 3.53 -23.95
N ASP A 283 8.97 4.69 -23.68
CA ASP A 283 10.43 4.87 -23.77
C ASP A 283 11.17 4.07 -22.69
N GLY A 284 10.50 3.76 -21.55
CA GLY A 284 11.07 2.98 -20.47
C GLY A 284 11.91 3.81 -19.47
N THR A 285 11.96 5.13 -19.60
CA THR A 285 12.59 5.99 -18.60
C THR A 285 11.62 6.22 -17.44
N VAL A 286 12.00 5.79 -16.25
CA VAL A 286 11.22 6.04 -15.02
C VAL A 286 11.57 7.41 -14.47
N PHE A 287 10.56 8.22 -14.19
CA PHE A 287 10.70 9.50 -13.50
C PHE A 287 10.05 9.44 -12.13
N GLN A 288 10.59 10.20 -11.18
CA GLN A 288 10.11 10.26 -9.80
C GLN A 288 9.89 11.68 -9.33
N LYS A 289 8.91 11.86 -8.45
CA LYS A 289 8.62 13.14 -7.80
C LYS A 289 7.90 12.93 -6.47
N ASN A 290 8.30 13.67 -5.46
CA ASN A 290 7.53 13.76 -4.21
C ASN A 290 6.34 14.71 -4.40
N LEU A 291 5.12 14.18 -4.44
CA LEU A 291 3.87 14.96 -4.56
C LEU A 291 3.31 15.41 -3.20
N GLY A 292 3.96 15.03 -2.09
CA GLY A 292 3.56 15.41 -0.74
C GLY A 292 2.36 14.65 -0.20
N LYS A 293 1.74 15.18 0.86
CA LYS A 293 0.64 14.51 1.58
C LYS A 293 -0.61 14.23 0.74
N ASN A 294 -0.79 14.96 -0.36
CA ASN A 294 -1.92 14.81 -1.28
C ASN A 294 -1.62 13.88 -2.46
N THR A 295 -0.59 13.05 -2.35
CA THR A 295 -0.09 12.18 -3.43
C THR A 295 -1.19 11.34 -4.08
N GLU A 296 -2.06 10.69 -3.31
CA GLU A 296 -3.14 9.86 -3.86
C GLU A 296 -4.10 10.68 -4.73
N THR A 297 -4.56 11.83 -4.24
CA THR A 297 -5.45 12.71 -5.01
C THR A 297 -4.78 13.24 -6.28
N ALA A 298 -3.51 13.65 -6.18
CA ALA A 298 -2.76 14.13 -7.33
C ALA A 298 -2.53 13.03 -8.38
N ALA A 299 -2.16 11.81 -7.94
CA ALA A 299 -1.95 10.68 -8.82
C ALA A 299 -3.26 10.21 -9.49
N LEU A 300 -4.38 10.19 -8.76
CA LEU A 300 -5.69 9.86 -9.33
C LEU A 300 -6.17 10.90 -10.36
N GLY A 301 -5.86 12.18 -10.14
CA GLY A 301 -6.16 13.25 -11.10
C GLY A 301 -5.23 13.30 -12.31
N MET A 302 -4.13 12.55 -12.31
CA MET A 302 -3.15 12.55 -13.39
C MET A 302 -3.69 11.78 -14.61
N SER A 303 -3.88 12.45 -15.74
CA SER A 303 -4.37 11.81 -16.99
C SER A 303 -3.25 11.61 -18.02
N ARG A 304 -2.10 12.28 -17.86
CA ARG A 304 -1.03 12.35 -18.84
C ARG A 304 0.33 12.07 -18.20
N PHE A 305 1.21 11.39 -18.92
CA PHE A 305 2.64 11.36 -18.66
C PHE A 305 3.24 12.70 -19.02
N ASN A 306 3.70 13.48 -18.05
CA ASN A 306 4.26 14.81 -18.29
C ASN A 306 5.39 15.13 -17.32
N PRO A 307 6.61 14.60 -17.54
CA PRO A 307 7.76 14.82 -16.68
C PRO A 307 8.36 16.22 -16.93
N ASP A 308 7.76 17.25 -16.35
CA ASP A 308 8.31 18.59 -16.34
C ASP A 308 9.62 18.68 -15.54
N LYS A 309 10.24 19.85 -15.45
CA LYS A 309 11.53 20.09 -14.76
C LYS A 309 11.52 19.74 -13.27
N SER A 310 10.36 19.51 -12.66
CA SER A 310 10.22 19.12 -11.25
C SER A 310 10.28 17.60 -11.03
N TRP A 311 10.27 16.81 -12.11
CA TRP A 311 10.49 15.38 -12.10
C TRP A 311 11.97 15.06 -12.31
N GLN A 312 12.47 14.06 -11.62
CA GLN A 312 13.83 13.54 -11.74
C GLN A 312 13.80 12.14 -12.33
N LYS A 313 14.82 11.77 -13.09
CA LYS A 313 14.98 10.35 -13.47
C LYS A 313 15.23 9.53 -12.21
N ALA A 314 14.55 8.40 -12.08
CA ALA A 314 14.84 7.43 -11.05
C ALA A 314 16.12 6.65 -11.46
N GLU A 315 17.04 6.46 -10.51
CA GLU A 315 18.29 5.72 -10.67
C GLU A 315 18.14 4.28 -10.19
#